data_970f0ae2d747905aa4871bcbfd4565f5
#
_entry.id   970f0ae2d747905aa4871bcbfd4565f5
#
_cell.length_a   1.000
_cell.length_b   1.000
_cell.length_c   1.000
_cell.angle_alpha   90.00
_cell.angle_beta   90.00
_cell.angle_gamma   90.00
#
_symmetry.space_group_name_H-M   'P 1'
#
loop_
_entity.id
_entity.type
_entity.pdbx_description
1 polymer ?
#
loop_
_entity_poly.entity_id
_entity_poly.type
_entity_poly.pdbx_seq_one_letter_code
_entity_poly.pdbx_strand_id
1 'polypeptide(L)'
;MYKFVIALVAALIASPAFAAEQVIKLKQAPGVDKVEANCQACHTLAYIPMNSPFLNAAGWSAAVTKMIRALGAPIDDADAKVIADYLAKNYGS
;
A
#
# COMPACT_ATOMS: atom_id res chain seq x y z
N MET A 1 -44.43 -41.12 -6.02
CA MET A 1 -44.15 -40.65 -5.94
C MET A 1 -43.57 -39.80 -5.90
N TYR A 2 -42.88 -39.36 -5.97
CA TYR A 2 -42.29 -38.50 -5.92
C TYR A 2 -41.49 -37.94 -5.61
N LYS A 3 -41.03 -37.83 -5.67
CA LYS A 3 -40.31 -37.42 -5.39
C LYS A 3 -39.58 -36.63 -5.69
N PHE A 4 -39.21 -35.98 -5.85
CA PHE A 4 -38.45 -35.10 -6.06
C PHE A 4 -37.71 -34.53 -5.57
N VAL A 5 -37.10 -34.34 -5.47
CA VAL A 5 -36.30 -33.99 -4.98
C VAL A 5 -35.65 -33.16 -5.34
N ILE A 6 -35.40 -32.31 -5.28
CA ILE A 6 -34.83 -31.40 -5.49
C ILE A 6 -33.77 -31.10 -4.97
N ALA A 7 -33.04 -31.27 -5.20
CA ALA A 7 -31.92 -30.95 -4.81
C ALA A 7 -31.56 -29.76 -5.08
N LEU A 8 -31.58 -28.97 -4.49
CA LEU A 8 -31.28 -27.89 -4.61
C LEU A 8 -30.05 -27.69 -4.33
N VAL A 9 -29.34 -27.53 -5.01
CA VAL A 9 -28.17 -27.27 -4.77
C VAL A 9 -27.88 -26.03 -4.73
N ALA A 10 -27.77 -25.55 -3.91
CA ALA A 10 -27.35 -24.36 -3.66
C ALA A 10 -26.03 -24.28 -3.89
N ALA A 11 -25.73 -23.99 -4.88
CA ALA A 11 -24.46 -23.84 -5.09
C ALA A 11 -24.01 -22.67 -4.54
N LEU A 12 -23.50 -22.59 -3.55
CA LEU A 12 -22.96 -21.62 -3.01
C LEU A 12 -21.81 -21.33 -3.57
N ILE A 13 -21.73 -20.60 -4.40
CA ILE A 13 -20.60 -20.18 -4.85
C ILE A 13 -20.06 -19.24 -4.04
N ALA A 14 -19.40 -19.50 -3.23
CA ALA A 14 -18.67 -18.62 -2.50
C ALA A 14 -17.67 -18.08 -3.35
N SER A 15 -17.93 -17.12 -3.96
CA SER A 15 -16.98 -16.41 -4.55
C SER A 15 -16.06 -15.94 -3.53
N PRO A 16 -14.89 -16.20 -3.57
CA PRO A 16 -13.97 -15.74 -2.62
C PRO A 16 -13.90 -14.30 -2.83
N ALA A 17 -14.25 -13.64 -1.95
CA ALA A 17 -14.01 -12.30 -1.95
C ALA A 17 -12.57 -12.15 -1.74
N PHE A 18 -11.87 -12.30 -2.72
CA PHE A 18 -10.55 -11.91 -2.63
C PHE A 18 -10.69 -10.46 -2.64
N ALA A 19 -10.48 -9.92 -1.61
CA ALA A 19 -10.10 -8.56 -1.61
C ALA A 19 -9.01 -8.52 -2.58
N ALA A 20 -9.32 -8.22 -3.73
CA ALA A 20 -8.35 -8.10 -4.74
C ALA A 20 -7.35 -7.15 -4.22
N GLU A 21 -6.16 -7.59 -4.07
CA GLU A 21 -5.10 -6.73 -3.76
C GLU A 21 -5.12 -5.72 -4.83
N GLN A 22 -5.50 -4.54 -4.49
CA GLN A 22 -5.44 -3.48 -5.44
C GLN A 22 -3.99 -3.23 -5.70
N VAL A 23 -3.60 -3.44 -6.91
CA VAL A 23 -2.26 -3.09 -7.31
C VAL A 23 -2.24 -1.57 -7.37
N ILE A 24 -1.63 -1.00 -6.39
CA ILE A 24 -1.49 0.45 -6.36
C ILE A 24 -0.33 0.84 -7.23
N LYS A 25 -0.61 1.60 -8.26
CA LYS A 25 0.44 2.09 -9.13
C LYS A 25 0.81 3.50 -8.72
N LEU A 26 2.00 3.65 -8.24
CA LEU A 26 2.52 4.96 -7.84
C LEU A 26 2.94 5.77 -9.05
N LYS A 27 3.04 7.09 -8.87
CA LYS A 27 3.51 7.98 -9.93
C LYS A 27 4.93 7.60 -10.31
N GLN A 28 5.16 7.43 -11.60
CA GLN A 28 6.47 7.07 -12.12
C GLN A 28 7.36 8.31 -12.16
N ALA A 29 8.31 8.36 -11.27
CA ALA A 29 9.21 9.49 -11.09
C ALA A 29 10.48 9.01 -10.39
N PRO A 30 11.55 9.80 -10.38
CA PRO A 30 12.78 9.40 -9.70
C PRO A 30 12.52 9.03 -8.24
N GLY A 31 13.00 7.87 -7.85
CA GLY A 31 12.83 7.37 -6.47
C GLY A 31 11.72 6.37 -6.28
N VAL A 32 10.83 6.19 -7.27
CA VAL A 32 9.70 5.27 -7.12
C VAL A 32 10.16 3.83 -6.87
N ASP A 33 11.27 3.43 -7.45
CA ASP A 33 11.80 2.08 -7.26
C ASP A 33 12.19 1.84 -5.79
N LYS A 34 12.74 2.85 -5.13
CA LYS A 34 13.11 2.73 -3.72
C LYS A 34 11.86 2.66 -2.84
N VAL A 35 10.83 3.41 -3.20
CA VAL A 35 9.57 3.36 -2.46
C VAL A 35 8.94 1.98 -2.62
N GLU A 36 8.85 1.48 -3.83
CA GLU A 36 8.25 0.17 -4.08
C GLU A 36 9.03 -0.95 -3.40
N ALA A 37 10.36 -0.87 -3.42
CA ALA A 37 11.19 -1.92 -2.82
C ALA A 37 11.12 -1.93 -1.29
N ASN A 38 10.97 -0.78 -0.68
CA ASN A 38 11.07 -0.67 0.78
C ASN A 38 9.74 -0.54 1.51
N CYS A 39 8.74 0.01 0.89
CA CYS A 39 7.51 0.35 1.60
C CYS A 39 6.46 -0.75 1.62
N GLN A 40 6.59 -1.78 0.77
CA GLN A 40 5.62 -2.85 0.74
C GLN A 40 5.81 -3.91 1.83
N ALA A 41 6.91 -3.84 2.55
CA ALA A 41 7.25 -4.90 3.50
C ALA A 41 6.30 -4.98 4.69
N CYS A 42 5.73 -3.88 5.11
CA CYS A 42 4.89 -3.82 6.30
C CYS A 42 3.43 -3.53 6.03
N HIS A 43 3.12 -2.84 4.96
CA HIS A 43 1.73 -2.50 4.60
C HIS A 43 1.65 -2.21 3.11
N THR A 44 0.46 -2.02 2.60
CA THR A 44 0.27 -1.77 1.18
C THR A 44 0.70 -0.36 0.81
N LEU A 45 0.98 -0.16 -0.47
CA LEU A 45 1.32 1.17 -0.98
C LEU A 45 0.12 2.13 -0.99
N ALA A 46 -1.07 1.63 -0.73
CA ALA A 46 -2.28 2.47 -0.66
C ALA A 46 -2.17 3.55 0.42
N TYR A 47 -1.35 3.33 1.43
CA TYR A 47 -1.09 4.33 2.47
C TYR A 47 -0.65 5.66 1.86
N ILE A 48 0.12 5.61 0.78
CA ILE A 48 0.69 6.80 0.16
C ILE A 48 -0.39 7.71 -0.45
N PRO A 49 -1.19 7.26 -1.41
CA PRO A 49 -2.23 8.13 -1.93
C PRO A 49 -3.29 8.49 -0.90
N MET A 50 -3.56 7.61 0.06
CA MET A 50 -4.54 7.90 1.09
C MET A 50 -4.10 9.05 2.01
N ASN A 51 -2.82 9.17 2.27
CA ASN A 51 -2.32 10.20 3.16
C ASN A 51 -1.80 11.44 2.44
N SER A 52 -1.74 11.40 1.12
CA SER A 52 -1.28 12.51 0.32
C SER A 52 -1.97 13.84 0.65
N PRO A 53 -3.29 13.88 0.85
CA PRO A 53 -3.94 15.15 1.17
C PRO A 53 -3.56 15.73 2.52
N PHE A 54 -2.99 14.93 3.39
CA PHE A 54 -2.72 15.33 4.77
C PHE A 54 -1.25 15.57 5.10
N LEU A 55 -0.33 15.19 4.21
CA LEU A 55 1.09 15.26 4.49
C LEU A 55 1.81 16.14 3.48
N ASN A 56 2.46 17.17 3.99
CA ASN A 56 3.36 17.99 3.18
C ASN A 56 4.77 17.37 3.24
N ALA A 57 5.76 18.07 2.69
CA ALA A 57 7.13 17.57 2.66
C ALA A 57 7.66 17.21 4.05
N ALA A 58 7.42 18.10 5.02
CA ALA A 58 7.86 17.85 6.40
C ALA A 58 7.14 16.65 7.00
N GLY A 59 5.84 16.51 6.71
CA GLY A 59 5.05 15.38 7.18
C GLY A 59 5.53 14.05 6.61
N TRP A 60 5.87 14.03 5.33
CA TRP A 60 6.39 12.82 4.72
C TRP A 60 7.77 12.45 5.28
N SER A 61 8.63 13.45 5.50
CA SER A 61 9.93 13.22 6.10
C SER A 61 9.79 12.63 7.50
N ALA A 62 8.86 13.18 8.29
CA ALA A 62 8.60 12.66 9.64
C ALA A 62 8.03 11.24 9.59
N ALA A 63 7.17 10.95 8.63
CA ALA A 63 6.60 9.61 8.47
C ALA A 63 7.69 8.57 8.13
N VAL A 64 8.59 8.91 7.21
CA VAL A 64 9.69 8.01 6.86
C VAL A 64 10.61 7.78 8.06
N THR A 65 10.94 8.85 8.78
CA THR A 65 11.78 8.75 9.99
C THR A 65 11.11 7.86 11.03
N LYS A 66 9.81 8.00 11.22
CA LYS A 66 9.09 7.17 12.18
C LYS A 66 9.12 5.70 11.81
N MET A 67 8.94 5.40 10.54
CA MET A 67 8.99 4.00 10.09
C MET A 67 10.36 3.39 10.37
N ILE A 68 11.42 4.14 10.22
CA ILE A 68 12.75 3.65 10.44
C ILE A 68 13.06 3.55 11.93
N ARG A 69 12.85 4.63 12.67
CA ARG A 69 13.31 4.69 14.07
C ARG A 69 12.38 4.04 15.06
N ALA A 70 11.09 4.19 14.86
CA ALA A 70 10.11 3.64 15.81
C ALA A 70 9.63 2.25 15.40
N LEU A 71 9.54 1.97 14.11
CA LEU A 71 8.97 0.72 13.62
C LEU A 71 10.02 -0.23 13.05
N GLY A 72 11.27 0.20 13.00
CA GLY A 72 12.37 -0.69 12.61
C GLY A 72 12.49 -1.00 11.13
N ALA A 73 11.97 -0.14 10.25
CA ALA A 73 12.10 -0.39 8.83
C ALA A 73 13.60 -0.41 8.43
N PRO A 74 14.06 -1.44 7.73
CA PRO A 74 15.47 -1.56 7.38
C PRO A 74 15.82 -0.74 6.14
N ILE A 75 15.79 0.55 6.25
CA ILE A 75 16.05 1.48 5.17
C ILE A 75 17.27 2.31 5.54
N ASP A 76 18.28 2.34 4.68
CA ASP A 76 19.47 3.13 4.97
C ASP A 76 19.22 4.62 4.73
N ASP A 77 20.13 5.46 5.22
CA ASP A 77 19.93 6.91 5.16
C ASP A 77 19.84 7.45 3.75
N ALA A 78 20.59 6.89 2.82
CA ALA A 78 20.56 7.34 1.42
C ALA A 78 19.21 7.03 0.79
N ASP A 79 18.70 5.84 1.00
CA ASP A 79 17.39 5.45 0.48
C ASP A 79 16.28 6.21 1.19
N ALA A 80 16.41 6.47 2.48
CA ALA A 80 15.44 7.23 3.23
C ALA A 80 15.27 8.64 2.64
N LYS A 81 16.37 9.26 2.24
CA LYS A 81 16.31 10.57 1.64
C LYS A 81 15.64 10.52 0.27
N VAL A 82 15.97 9.55 -0.54
CA VAL A 82 15.35 9.38 -1.86
C VAL A 82 13.85 9.17 -1.71
N ILE A 83 13.44 8.35 -0.76
CA ILE A 83 12.03 8.06 -0.50
C ILE A 83 11.30 9.31 -0.04
N ALA A 84 11.86 10.03 0.93
CA ALA A 84 11.24 11.25 1.45
C ALA A 84 11.11 12.31 0.34
N ASP A 85 12.13 12.47 -0.48
CA ASP A 85 12.10 13.43 -1.58
C ASP A 85 11.04 13.05 -2.63
N TYR A 86 10.94 11.76 -2.95
CA TYR A 86 9.93 11.28 -3.88
C TYR A 86 8.52 11.56 -3.35
N LEU A 87 8.27 11.24 -2.09
CA LEU A 87 6.96 11.43 -1.49
C LEU A 87 6.61 12.92 -1.40
N ALA A 88 7.55 13.74 -1.02
CA ALA A 88 7.33 15.19 -0.94
C ALA A 88 6.97 15.77 -2.31
N LYS A 89 7.66 15.32 -3.35
CA LYS A 89 7.48 15.89 -4.66
C LYS A 89 6.23 15.39 -5.38
N ASN A 90 5.88 14.16 -5.18
CA ASN A 90 4.79 13.53 -5.94
C ASN A 90 3.50 13.35 -5.14
N TYR A 91 3.58 13.35 -3.83
CA TYR A 91 2.43 13.13 -2.95
C TYR A 91 2.35 14.12 -1.78
N GLY A 92 3.13 15.18 -1.82
CA GLY A 92 3.06 16.23 -0.82
C GLY A 92 1.90 17.19 -1.08
N SER A 93 1.25 17.58 0.00
CA SER A 93 0.17 18.58 -0.09
C SER A 93 0.72 20.00 -0.06
#